data_5529bf8cc8f8b8c1a9a2d5f659980d5b
#
_entry.id   5529bf8cc8f8b8c1a9a2d5f659980d5b
#
_cell.length_a   1.000
_cell.length_b   1.000
_cell.length_c   1.000
_cell.angle_alpha   90.00
_cell.angle_beta   90.00
_cell.angle_gamma   90.00
#
_symmetry.space_group_name_H-M   'P 1'
#
loop_
_entity.id
_entity.type
_entity.pdbx_description
1 polymer ?
#
loop_
_entity_poly.entity_id
_entity_poly.type
_entity_poly.pdbx_seq_one_letter_code
_entity_poly.pdbx_strand_id
1 'polypeptide(L)'
;MQPKNKQECSIILKVCYGCNIPVTIIAAQTNLTGSATPKSGIILSTSLLTNINIQLDSKLEEVLCPVGINLEELRNKVLDLSNQKLFYPVDPTSRNNALVGGTILCNASGFIPGEQGATRYWVKKIEFLLPNGNLVDITRGNYLSENGFFTLDYNNDIINLPIPRYKRPQIKNASGLFSSDQGEIDFIDLVIGSEGILGMATTCVLGLAQKPKDYLNLFLCLKDENQAIDLYQYLYQYFNHDMSKISALEYFGHNSQTYMDNKDFLFKNKTDVGVYIKIPIYQESMDQKVEKWNDILSNFDNNIDVDNIIVLNDSYSWNKFFEARHSMPDNALRKTKRIGGVSIITDTIVPPNNYKEYVTKVHKKLQMHNIEYLLFGHLGDCHLHFHLIPSEDQHDISLKVYDYMIDLSAKLGGVYSAEHGTGKRKRNDFQKCYGDEAVKMVQLLKQKIDPNFLLNRGNIVQPIDHNEAN
;
A
#
# COMPACT_ATOMS: atom_id res chain seq x y z
N MET A 1 16.32 -21.04 2.96
CA MET A 1 16.18 -21.48 4.36
C MET A 1 14.79 -21.11 4.87
N GLN A 2 14.18 -21.97 5.69
CA GLN A 2 12.84 -21.76 6.25
C GLN A 2 12.88 -22.00 7.78
N PRO A 3 13.36 -21.03 8.55
CA PRO A 3 13.42 -21.14 10.00
C PRO A 3 12.02 -21.23 10.61
N LYS A 4 11.91 -21.93 11.74
CA LYS A 4 10.65 -22.16 12.45
C LYS A 4 10.45 -21.24 13.66
N ASN A 5 11.50 -20.56 14.09
CA ASN A 5 11.48 -19.68 15.26
C ASN A 5 12.51 -18.56 15.14
N LYS A 6 12.41 -17.56 16.03
CA LYS A 6 13.29 -16.40 16.05
C LYS A 6 14.75 -16.72 16.36
N GLN A 7 15.00 -17.79 17.12
CA GLN A 7 16.37 -18.23 17.46
C GLN A 7 17.10 -18.75 16.22
N GLU A 8 16.45 -19.57 15.41
CA GLU A 8 16.98 -20.03 14.13
C GLU A 8 17.25 -18.86 13.19
N CYS A 9 16.33 -17.89 13.09
CA CYS A 9 16.53 -16.66 12.30
C CYS A 9 17.76 -15.88 12.79
N SER A 10 17.89 -15.67 14.10
CA SER A 10 19.02 -14.98 14.71
C SER A 10 20.36 -15.66 14.38
N ILE A 11 20.44 -16.99 14.50
CA ILE A 11 21.64 -17.75 14.18
C ILE A 11 22.00 -17.61 12.69
N ILE A 12 21.03 -17.75 11.79
CA ILE A 12 21.25 -17.62 10.35
C ILE A 12 21.79 -16.21 10.04
N LEU A 13 21.15 -15.15 10.57
CA LEU A 13 21.60 -13.79 10.35
C LEU A 13 22.99 -13.54 10.91
N LYS A 14 23.32 -14.01 12.13
CA LYS A 14 24.65 -13.89 12.73
C LYS A 14 25.73 -14.54 11.88
N VAL A 15 25.49 -15.75 11.40
CA VAL A 15 26.44 -16.46 10.53
C VAL A 15 26.62 -15.74 9.20
N CYS A 16 25.52 -15.34 8.56
CA CYS A 16 25.56 -14.62 7.28
C CYS A 16 26.27 -13.26 7.42
N TYR A 17 25.98 -12.53 8.50
CA TYR A 17 26.65 -11.26 8.80
C TYR A 17 28.16 -11.43 9.00
N GLY A 18 28.58 -12.41 9.83
CA GLY A 18 29.99 -12.68 10.09
C GLY A 18 30.77 -13.22 8.88
N CYS A 19 30.10 -13.92 7.96
CA CYS A 19 30.69 -14.48 6.74
C CYS A 19 30.48 -13.60 5.49
N ASN A 20 29.92 -12.42 5.62
CA ASN A 20 29.58 -11.52 4.49
C ASN A 20 28.69 -12.18 3.41
N ILE A 21 27.73 -13.00 3.82
CA ILE A 21 26.80 -13.67 2.91
C ILE A 21 25.54 -12.84 2.75
N PRO A 22 25.17 -12.41 1.54
CA PRO A 22 23.92 -11.69 1.31
C PRO A 22 22.70 -12.54 1.66
N VAL A 23 21.68 -11.90 2.25
CA VAL A 23 20.42 -12.54 2.63
C VAL A 23 19.24 -11.76 2.04
N THR A 24 18.37 -12.46 1.31
CA THR A 24 17.10 -11.91 0.89
C THR A 24 15.99 -12.49 1.77
N ILE A 25 15.44 -11.64 2.63
CA ILE A 25 14.28 -11.99 3.46
C ILE A 25 13.05 -11.94 2.58
N ILE A 26 12.26 -13.00 2.59
CA ILE A 26 11.02 -13.10 1.82
C ILE A 26 9.86 -13.54 2.71
N ALA A 27 8.67 -13.07 2.37
CA ALA A 27 7.39 -13.58 2.85
C ALA A 27 6.69 -14.35 1.72
N ALA A 28 5.46 -13.96 1.34
CA ALA A 28 4.70 -14.62 0.27
C ALA A 28 5.03 -14.13 -1.16
N GLN A 29 5.94 -13.19 -1.32
CA GLN A 29 6.39 -12.64 -2.62
C GLN A 29 5.26 -12.02 -3.47
N THR A 30 4.25 -11.47 -2.84
CA THR A 30 3.11 -10.80 -3.50
C THR A 30 3.42 -9.38 -3.98
N ASN A 31 4.59 -8.82 -3.67
CA ASN A 31 5.00 -7.47 -4.06
C ASN A 31 5.24 -7.35 -5.58
N LEU A 32 5.03 -6.15 -6.12
CA LEU A 32 5.19 -5.84 -7.55
C LEU A 32 6.51 -5.15 -7.90
N THR A 33 7.31 -4.77 -6.90
CA THR A 33 8.52 -3.93 -7.08
C THR A 33 9.82 -4.72 -7.06
N GLY A 34 9.73 -6.05 -6.94
CA GLY A 34 10.91 -6.93 -6.93
C GLY A 34 11.69 -6.90 -5.62
N SER A 35 11.11 -6.42 -4.51
CA SER A 35 11.77 -6.37 -3.20
C SER A 35 12.15 -7.75 -2.68
N ALA A 36 11.35 -8.78 -2.95
CA ALA A 36 11.59 -10.18 -2.56
C ALA A 36 12.36 -11.00 -3.61
N THR A 37 12.93 -10.36 -4.65
CA THR A 37 13.69 -11.05 -5.70
C THR A 37 15.15 -11.15 -5.30
N PRO A 38 15.71 -12.36 -5.07
CA PRO A 38 17.12 -12.51 -4.70
C PRO A 38 18.03 -12.20 -5.89
N LYS A 39 19.21 -11.63 -5.60
CA LYS A 39 20.31 -11.50 -6.59
C LYS A 39 21.41 -12.51 -6.36
N SER A 40 21.72 -12.79 -5.08
CA SER A 40 22.78 -13.74 -4.65
C SER A 40 22.57 -14.10 -3.20
N GLY A 41 23.33 -15.08 -2.70
CA GLY A 41 23.37 -15.45 -1.30
C GLY A 41 22.20 -16.36 -0.89
N ILE A 42 21.66 -16.14 0.30
CA ILE A 42 20.65 -16.98 0.93
C ILE A 42 19.26 -16.33 0.85
N ILE A 43 18.26 -17.13 0.56
CA ILE A 43 16.85 -16.77 0.71
C ILE A 43 16.40 -17.22 2.10
N LEU A 44 15.92 -16.29 2.91
CA LEU A 44 15.37 -16.51 4.25
C LEU A 44 13.86 -16.27 4.23
N SER A 45 13.09 -17.34 4.24
CA SER A 45 11.62 -17.27 4.18
C SER A 45 11.03 -17.23 5.60
N THR A 46 10.08 -16.32 5.80
CA THR A 46 9.30 -16.18 7.05
C THR A 46 8.11 -17.12 7.13
N SER A 47 7.84 -17.93 6.10
CA SER A 47 6.61 -18.72 5.97
C SER A 47 6.36 -19.75 7.07
N LEU A 48 7.41 -20.23 7.74
CA LEU A 48 7.31 -21.17 8.85
C LEU A 48 7.39 -20.50 10.24
N LEU A 49 7.43 -19.17 10.33
CA LEU A 49 7.36 -18.44 11.60
C LEU A 49 5.91 -18.36 12.08
N THR A 50 5.32 -19.50 12.42
CA THR A 50 3.91 -19.65 12.81
C THR A 50 3.73 -20.26 14.20
N ASN A 51 4.83 -20.55 14.92
CA ASN A 51 4.82 -21.32 16.17
C ASN A 51 4.41 -20.54 17.42
N ILE A 52 3.90 -19.32 17.26
CA ILE A 52 3.36 -18.52 18.37
C ILE A 52 1.85 -18.53 18.27
N ASN A 53 1.21 -18.83 19.40
CA ASN A 53 -0.26 -18.78 19.49
C ASN A 53 -0.76 -17.35 19.34
N ILE A 54 -1.80 -17.16 18.53
CA ILE A 54 -2.49 -15.90 18.39
C ILE A 54 -3.21 -15.60 19.71
N GLN A 55 -2.97 -14.40 20.26
CA GLN A 55 -3.57 -13.97 21.52
C GLN A 55 -4.29 -12.63 21.29
N LEU A 56 -5.57 -12.63 21.59
CA LEU A 56 -6.42 -11.44 21.53
C LEU A 56 -6.49 -10.80 22.92
N ASP A 57 -6.13 -9.52 23.01
CA ASP A 57 -6.47 -8.65 24.13
C ASP A 57 -7.68 -7.79 23.75
N SER A 58 -8.86 -8.20 24.21
CA SER A 58 -10.11 -7.49 23.91
C SER A 58 -10.25 -6.15 24.64
N LYS A 59 -9.48 -5.88 25.71
CA LYS A 59 -9.51 -4.60 26.42
C LYS A 59 -8.68 -3.54 25.72
N LEU A 60 -7.52 -3.95 25.19
CA LEU A 60 -6.65 -3.08 24.41
C LEU A 60 -7.03 -3.05 22.92
N GLU A 61 -7.96 -3.92 22.49
CA GLU A 61 -8.29 -4.11 21.06
C GLU A 61 -7.05 -4.41 20.24
N GLU A 62 -6.24 -5.37 20.70
CA GLU A 62 -4.97 -5.75 20.09
C GLU A 62 -4.86 -7.26 19.93
N VAL A 63 -4.08 -7.68 18.93
CA VAL A 63 -3.77 -9.09 18.68
C VAL A 63 -2.26 -9.30 18.54
N LEU A 64 -1.71 -10.21 19.36
CA LEU A 64 -0.36 -10.76 19.19
C LEU A 64 -0.42 -11.89 18.16
N CYS A 65 0.43 -11.83 17.15
CA CYS A 65 0.49 -12.86 16.12
C CYS A 65 1.91 -13.10 15.57
N PRO A 66 2.17 -14.29 15.02
CA PRO A 66 3.41 -14.59 14.30
C PRO A 66 3.40 -13.93 12.92
N VAL A 67 4.58 -13.52 12.42
CA VAL A 67 4.70 -12.86 11.11
C VAL A 67 4.51 -13.78 9.91
N GLY A 68 4.64 -15.10 10.10
CA GLY A 68 4.47 -16.11 9.05
C GLY A 68 3.01 -16.50 8.79
N ILE A 69 2.06 -15.98 9.58
CA ILE A 69 0.64 -16.27 9.34
C ILE A 69 0.15 -15.57 8.09
N ASN A 70 -0.78 -16.22 7.36
CA ASN A 70 -1.49 -15.60 6.26
C ASN A 70 -2.40 -14.47 6.77
N LEU A 71 -2.48 -13.37 6.02
CA LEU A 71 -3.23 -12.19 6.45
C LEU A 71 -4.74 -12.47 6.58
N GLU A 72 -5.34 -13.17 5.62
CA GLU A 72 -6.78 -13.50 5.69
C GLU A 72 -7.06 -14.52 6.80
N GLU A 73 -6.14 -15.46 7.05
CA GLU A 73 -6.25 -16.37 8.20
C GLU A 73 -6.25 -15.60 9.53
N LEU A 74 -5.34 -14.62 9.70
CA LEU A 74 -5.33 -13.75 10.88
C LEU A 74 -6.64 -12.99 11.03
N ARG A 75 -7.14 -12.39 9.95
CA ARG A 75 -8.41 -11.63 9.95
C ARG A 75 -9.57 -12.50 10.42
N ASN A 76 -9.68 -13.72 9.89
CA ASN A 76 -10.71 -14.67 10.30
C ASN A 76 -10.57 -15.09 11.77
N LYS A 77 -9.35 -15.39 12.22
CA LYS A 77 -9.10 -15.73 13.64
C LYS A 77 -9.44 -14.60 14.60
N VAL A 78 -9.18 -13.35 14.23
CA VAL A 78 -9.59 -12.18 15.04
C VAL A 78 -11.12 -12.10 15.17
N LEU A 79 -11.84 -12.31 14.08
CA LEU A 79 -13.32 -12.36 14.09
C LEU A 79 -13.83 -13.46 15.03
N ASP A 80 -13.27 -14.65 14.94
CA ASP A 80 -13.67 -15.79 15.75
C ASP A 80 -13.36 -15.56 17.23
N LEU A 81 -12.13 -15.16 17.56
CA LEU A 81 -11.69 -14.92 18.94
C LEU A 81 -12.42 -13.75 19.61
N SER A 82 -12.82 -12.75 18.85
CA SER A 82 -13.58 -11.59 19.36
C SER A 82 -15.10 -11.81 19.38
N ASN A 83 -15.61 -12.98 19.01
CA ASN A 83 -17.03 -13.24 18.77
C ASN A 83 -17.65 -12.19 17.80
N GLN A 84 -17.00 -11.95 16.68
CA GLN A 84 -17.40 -11.03 15.61
C GLN A 84 -17.49 -9.55 16.03
N LYS A 85 -16.79 -9.14 17.10
CA LYS A 85 -16.80 -7.75 17.60
C LYS A 85 -15.68 -6.91 17.05
N LEU A 86 -14.49 -7.50 16.85
CA LEU A 86 -13.29 -6.82 16.36
C LEU A 86 -12.83 -7.39 15.04
N PHE A 87 -12.15 -6.57 14.25
CA PHE A 87 -11.53 -7.01 13.01
C PHE A 87 -10.21 -6.27 12.74
N TYR A 88 -9.32 -6.87 11.95
CA TYR A 88 -8.14 -6.19 11.43
C TYR A 88 -8.48 -5.53 10.09
N PRO A 89 -8.41 -4.19 9.98
CA PRO A 89 -8.99 -3.47 8.83
C PRO A 89 -8.18 -3.56 7.54
N VAL A 90 -6.87 -3.77 7.63
CA VAL A 90 -6.00 -3.76 6.44
C VAL A 90 -6.32 -4.95 5.54
N ASP A 91 -6.73 -4.65 4.29
CA ASP A 91 -7.25 -5.65 3.35
C ASP A 91 -6.73 -5.47 1.91
N PRO A 92 -5.40 -5.53 1.69
CA PRO A 92 -4.85 -5.43 0.34
C PRO A 92 -5.43 -6.52 -0.56
N THR A 93 -5.45 -6.28 -1.87
CA THR A 93 -5.94 -7.26 -2.86
C THR A 93 -5.23 -8.62 -2.77
N SER A 94 -3.99 -8.62 -2.27
CA SER A 94 -3.18 -9.83 -2.05
C SER A 94 -3.45 -10.56 -0.73
N ARG A 95 -4.43 -10.14 0.09
CA ARG A 95 -4.65 -10.66 1.46
C ARG A 95 -4.75 -12.17 1.58
N ASN A 96 -5.33 -12.83 0.58
CA ASN A 96 -5.47 -14.29 0.55
C ASN A 96 -4.13 -15.04 0.44
N ASN A 97 -3.08 -14.37 -0.02
CA ASN A 97 -1.75 -14.94 -0.22
C ASN A 97 -0.67 -14.28 0.66
N ALA A 98 -0.87 -13.02 1.05
CA ALA A 98 0.12 -12.25 1.81
C ALA A 98 0.35 -12.82 3.22
N LEU A 99 1.58 -12.73 3.71
CA LEU A 99 1.93 -13.00 5.11
C LEU A 99 2.03 -11.69 5.89
N VAL A 100 1.65 -11.70 7.16
CA VAL A 100 1.60 -10.52 8.04
C VAL A 100 2.94 -9.79 8.10
N GLY A 101 4.07 -10.49 8.22
CA GLY A 101 5.39 -9.85 8.22
C GLY A 101 5.71 -9.10 6.93
N GLY A 102 5.26 -9.64 5.79
CA GLY A 102 5.38 -8.97 4.48
C GLY A 102 4.55 -7.68 4.43
N THR A 103 3.33 -7.69 4.95
CA THR A 103 2.48 -6.49 4.97
C THR A 103 3.07 -5.38 5.85
N ILE A 104 3.71 -5.73 6.98
CA ILE A 104 4.40 -4.78 7.85
C ILE A 104 5.60 -4.16 7.12
N LEU A 105 6.51 -5.00 6.60
CA LEU A 105 7.75 -4.51 6.00
C LEU A 105 7.55 -3.81 4.65
N CYS A 106 6.39 -3.96 4.00
CA CYS A 106 6.00 -3.22 2.80
C CYS A 106 5.02 -2.07 3.10
N ASN A 107 4.58 -1.90 4.35
CA ASN A 107 3.50 -0.97 4.71
C ASN A 107 2.28 -1.13 3.79
N ALA A 108 1.84 -2.38 3.61
CA ALA A 108 0.73 -2.69 2.73
C ALA A 108 -0.55 -1.95 3.16
N SER A 109 -1.35 -1.53 2.20
CA SER A 109 -2.62 -0.84 2.43
C SER A 109 -3.76 -1.49 1.67
N GLY A 110 -4.99 -1.20 2.12
CA GLY A 110 -6.23 -1.73 1.58
C GLY A 110 -7.18 -0.66 1.04
N PHE A 111 -8.46 -0.99 1.07
CA PHE A 111 -9.53 -0.16 0.50
C PHE A 111 -9.97 1.02 1.38
N ILE A 112 -9.76 0.94 2.70
CA ILE A 112 -10.13 2.02 3.62
C ILE A 112 -9.25 3.24 3.32
N PRO A 113 -9.85 4.40 3.00
CA PRO A 113 -9.08 5.60 2.72
C PRO A 113 -8.34 6.14 3.94
N GLY A 114 -7.24 6.85 3.68
CA GLY A 114 -6.44 7.52 4.70
C GLY A 114 -5.53 6.58 5.48
N GLU A 115 -5.04 7.04 6.61
CA GLU A 115 -4.03 6.34 7.42
C GLU A 115 -4.52 4.99 7.95
N GLN A 116 -5.80 4.88 8.27
CA GLN A 116 -6.41 3.65 8.78
C GLN A 116 -6.43 2.50 7.75
N GLY A 117 -6.30 2.81 6.47
CA GLY A 117 -6.15 1.79 5.43
C GLY A 117 -4.77 1.13 5.40
N ALA A 118 -3.74 1.73 6.01
CA ALA A 118 -2.37 1.28 5.95
C ALA A 118 -1.94 0.50 7.20
N THR A 119 -1.10 -0.51 7.01
CA THR A 119 -0.55 -1.36 8.09
C THR A 119 0.12 -0.53 9.19
N ARG A 120 0.83 0.55 8.86
CA ARG A 120 1.54 1.44 9.79
C ARG A 120 0.66 1.92 10.95
N TYR A 121 -0.57 2.28 10.67
CA TYR A 121 -1.51 2.77 11.69
C TYR A 121 -1.81 1.74 12.79
N TRP A 122 -1.83 0.47 12.41
CA TRP A 122 -2.27 -0.63 13.28
C TRP A 122 -1.14 -1.34 14.02
N VAL A 123 0.11 -1.18 13.60
CA VAL A 123 1.25 -1.85 14.26
C VAL A 123 1.55 -1.18 15.58
N LYS A 124 1.42 -1.95 16.69
CA LYS A 124 1.67 -1.51 18.07
C LYS A 124 3.03 -1.97 18.58
N LYS A 125 3.46 -3.16 18.18
CA LYS A 125 4.73 -3.75 18.63
C LYS A 125 5.28 -4.68 17.57
N ILE A 126 6.62 -4.75 17.48
CA ILE A 126 7.35 -5.69 16.61
C ILE A 126 8.54 -6.27 17.40
N GLU A 127 8.68 -7.59 17.43
CA GLU A 127 9.99 -8.21 17.69
C GLU A 127 10.80 -8.22 16.40
N PHE A 128 11.95 -7.59 16.39
CA PHE A 128 12.71 -7.32 15.19
C PHE A 128 14.16 -7.79 15.31
N LEU A 129 14.64 -8.58 14.36
CA LEU A 129 16.04 -9.00 14.25
C LEU A 129 16.81 -8.04 13.35
N LEU A 130 17.86 -7.44 13.90
CA LEU A 130 18.82 -6.61 13.19
C LEU A 130 19.68 -7.44 12.22
N PRO A 131 20.43 -6.83 11.29
CA PRO A 131 21.29 -7.55 10.34
C PRO A 131 22.30 -8.49 10.98
N ASN A 132 22.83 -8.13 12.15
CA ASN A 132 23.75 -8.94 12.94
C ASN A 132 23.07 -10.06 13.76
N GLY A 133 21.75 -10.22 13.63
CA GLY A 133 20.94 -11.22 14.35
C GLY A 133 20.56 -10.85 15.78
N ASN A 134 20.87 -9.65 16.26
CA ASN A 134 20.41 -9.18 17.57
C ASN A 134 18.90 -8.87 17.54
N LEU A 135 18.23 -9.25 18.63
CA LEU A 135 16.80 -9.00 18.79
C LEU A 135 16.56 -7.65 19.44
N VAL A 136 15.67 -6.86 18.86
CA VAL A 136 15.15 -5.61 19.41
C VAL A 136 13.64 -5.74 19.55
N ASP A 137 13.14 -5.34 20.73
CA ASP A 137 11.71 -5.32 21.02
C ASP A 137 11.21 -3.87 20.89
N ILE A 138 10.46 -3.59 19.84
CA ILE A 138 10.06 -2.24 19.44
C ILE A 138 8.58 -2.06 19.74
N THR A 139 8.26 -1.24 20.74
CA THR A 139 6.89 -0.84 21.08
C THR A 139 6.65 0.59 20.66
N ARG A 140 5.54 0.86 19.99
CA ARG A 140 5.17 2.21 19.52
C ARG A 140 5.14 3.21 20.67
N GLY A 141 5.79 4.35 20.48
CA GLY A 141 5.92 5.42 21.46
C GLY A 141 7.06 5.27 22.48
N ASN A 142 7.71 4.10 22.54
CA ASN A 142 8.75 3.83 23.53
C ASN A 142 10.17 3.95 22.98
N TYR A 143 10.33 4.06 21.66
CA TYR A 143 11.65 4.11 21.05
C TYR A 143 11.76 5.27 20.06
N LEU A 144 11.72 6.47 20.62
CA LEU A 144 11.84 7.71 19.86
C LEU A 144 13.32 8.02 19.57
N SER A 145 13.59 8.63 18.42
CA SER A 145 14.90 9.19 18.13
C SER A 145 15.16 10.41 19.03
N GLU A 146 16.44 10.69 19.29
CA GLU A 146 16.89 11.84 20.05
C GLU A 146 17.99 12.57 19.28
N ASN A 147 17.84 13.88 19.10
CA ASN A 147 18.78 14.73 18.35
C ASN A 147 19.07 14.19 16.93
N GLY A 148 18.07 13.55 16.29
CA GLY A 148 18.18 13.00 14.94
C GLY A 148 18.80 11.62 14.84
N PHE A 149 18.93 10.89 15.95
CA PHE A 149 19.53 9.56 15.98
C PHE A 149 18.72 8.60 16.83
N PHE A 150 18.76 7.30 16.47
CA PHE A 150 18.43 6.20 17.37
C PHE A 150 19.71 5.63 17.97
N THR A 151 19.71 5.37 19.27
CA THR A 151 20.81 4.69 19.96
C THR A 151 20.48 3.21 20.08
N LEU A 152 21.20 2.35 19.36
CA LEU A 152 20.99 0.90 19.35
C LEU A 152 22.16 0.18 20.00
N ASP A 153 21.86 -0.81 20.86
CA ASP A 153 22.86 -1.80 21.29
C ASP A 153 23.12 -2.78 20.15
N TYR A 154 24.37 -2.82 19.69
CA TYR A 154 24.78 -3.57 18.53
C TYR A 154 26.07 -4.37 18.81
N ASN A 155 25.95 -5.63 19.24
CA ASN A 155 27.08 -6.51 19.61
C ASN A 155 27.98 -5.96 20.75
N ASN A 156 27.39 -5.45 21.83
CA ASN A 156 28.06 -4.77 22.96
C ASN A 156 28.68 -3.40 22.61
N ASP A 157 28.50 -2.93 21.37
CA ASP A 157 28.80 -1.55 20.97
C ASP A 157 27.50 -0.76 20.84
N ILE A 158 27.57 0.53 21.09
CA ILE A 158 26.46 1.45 20.86
C ILE A 158 26.63 2.09 19.49
N ILE A 159 25.63 1.91 18.61
CA ILE A 159 25.60 2.64 17.35
C ILE A 159 24.53 3.73 17.38
N ASN A 160 24.89 4.90 16.86
CA ASN A 160 23.95 5.98 16.60
C ASN A 160 23.48 5.90 15.15
N LEU A 161 22.23 5.50 14.95
CA LEU A 161 21.62 5.33 13.64
C LEU A 161 20.93 6.65 13.24
N PRO A 162 21.40 7.35 12.19
CA PRO A 162 20.79 8.63 11.79
C PRO A 162 19.39 8.40 11.22
N ILE A 163 18.45 9.30 11.51
CA ILE A 163 17.12 9.27 10.90
C ILE A 163 17.12 9.98 9.55
N PRO A 164 16.35 9.51 8.57
CA PRO A 164 16.17 10.22 7.31
C PRO A 164 15.37 11.51 7.53
N ARG A 165 15.77 12.60 6.86
CA ARG A 165 15.21 13.95 7.04
C ARG A 165 14.60 14.53 5.76
N TYR A 166 14.22 13.70 4.78
CA TYR A 166 13.49 14.19 3.61
C TYR A 166 11.99 14.33 3.91
N LYS A 167 11.37 15.34 3.30
CA LYS A 167 9.95 15.64 3.49
C LYS A 167 9.07 14.58 2.84
N ARG A 168 8.14 14.02 3.58
CA ARG A 168 7.08 13.12 3.07
C ARG A 168 5.73 13.84 3.04
N PRO A 169 4.98 13.80 1.94
CA PRO A 169 3.63 14.34 1.92
C PRO A 169 2.69 13.52 2.81
N GLN A 170 1.71 14.22 3.41
CA GLN A 170 0.66 13.64 4.26
C GLN A 170 -0.47 13.04 3.39
N ILE A 171 -0.13 12.00 2.66
CA ILE A 171 -1.01 11.20 1.79
C ILE A 171 -0.65 9.73 1.96
N LYS A 172 -1.47 8.83 1.45
CA LYS A 172 -1.13 7.40 1.34
C LYS A 172 0.22 7.23 0.68
N ASN A 173 1.19 6.58 1.35
CA ASN A 173 2.57 6.63 0.93
C ASN A 173 3.37 5.40 1.38
N ALA A 174 3.73 4.55 0.42
CA ALA A 174 4.62 3.39 0.59
C ALA A 174 6.02 3.62 -0.02
N SER A 175 6.34 4.84 -0.46
CA SER A 175 7.59 5.16 -1.14
C SER A 175 8.77 5.35 -0.18
N GLY A 176 9.87 4.67 -0.42
CA GLY A 176 11.11 4.81 0.36
C GLY A 176 10.98 4.41 1.84
N LEU A 177 11.98 4.74 2.65
CA LEU A 177 11.88 4.62 4.11
C LEU A 177 10.99 5.72 4.69
N PHE A 178 10.44 5.46 5.87
CA PHE A 178 9.80 6.52 6.63
C PHE A 178 10.82 7.60 7.01
N SER A 179 10.42 8.86 6.90
CA SER A 179 11.25 10.02 7.26
C SER A 179 10.36 11.17 7.72
N SER A 180 10.96 12.10 8.44
CA SER A 180 10.35 13.37 8.81
C SER A 180 11.38 14.48 8.66
N ASP A 181 11.01 15.55 7.98
CA ASP A 181 11.83 16.78 7.86
C ASP A 181 11.84 17.59 9.15
N GLN A 182 10.96 17.27 10.10
CA GLN A 182 10.84 17.94 11.39
C GLN A 182 10.62 16.95 12.53
N GLY A 183 11.07 17.33 13.74
CA GLY A 183 10.86 16.54 14.95
C GLY A 183 11.59 15.21 14.99
N GLU A 184 11.25 14.41 15.96
CA GLU A 184 11.77 13.06 16.16
C GLU A 184 10.79 12.04 15.57
N ILE A 185 11.28 10.85 15.26
CA ILE A 185 10.47 9.74 14.73
C ILE A 185 10.54 8.53 15.65
N ASP A 186 9.55 7.66 15.56
CA ASP A 186 9.55 6.38 16.27
C ASP A 186 10.27 5.31 15.42
N PHE A 187 11.10 4.49 16.06
CA PHE A 187 11.84 3.42 15.37
C PHE A 187 10.92 2.41 14.69
N ILE A 188 9.73 2.17 15.25
CA ILE A 188 8.74 1.30 14.63
C ILE A 188 8.30 1.83 13.25
N ASP A 189 8.20 3.16 13.09
CA ASP A 189 7.82 3.75 11.81
C ASP A 189 8.94 3.63 10.77
N LEU A 190 10.21 3.66 11.21
CA LEU A 190 11.34 3.41 10.32
C LEU A 190 11.36 1.97 9.80
N VAL A 191 11.00 1.02 10.66
CA VAL A 191 10.96 -0.43 10.32
C VAL A 191 9.80 -0.76 9.38
N ILE A 192 8.61 -0.16 9.61
CA ILE A 192 7.44 -0.38 8.76
C ILE A 192 7.67 0.24 7.37
N GLY A 193 7.57 -0.58 6.33
CA GLY A 193 7.85 -0.17 4.95
C GLY A 193 9.34 -0.18 4.58
N SER A 194 10.23 -0.72 5.43
CA SER A 194 11.66 -0.82 5.15
C SER A 194 12.05 -1.87 4.12
N GLU A 195 11.12 -2.68 3.66
CA GLU A 195 11.33 -3.74 2.65
C GLU A 195 12.49 -4.69 3.01
N GLY A 196 12.72 -4.90 4.31
CA GLY A 196 13.72 -5.82 4.84
C GLY A 196 15.17 -5.31 4.79
N ILE A 197 15.43 -4.06 4.44
CA ILE A 197 16.81 -3.55 4.40
C ILE A 197 17.41 -3.29 5.79
N LEU A 198 16.57 -3.15 6.81
CA LEU A 198 16.98 -2.88 8.19
C LEU A 198 17.00 -4.14 9.07
N GLY A 199 16.36 -5.21 8.63
CA GLY A 199 16.21 -6.45 9.42
C GLY A 199 14.92 -7.19 9.08
N MET A 200 14.49 -8.08 9.99
CA MET A 200 13.27 -8.87 9.83
C MET A 200 12.40 -8.88 11.09
N ALA A 201 11.10 -8.83 10.91
CA ALA A 201 10.15 -9.06 11.98
C ALA A 201 10.00 -10.59 12.25
N THR A 202 9.75 -10.96 13.52
CA THR A 202 9.47 -12.34 13.94
C THR A 202 8.10 -12.51 14.57
N THR A 203 7.64 -11.52 15.33
CA THR A 203 6.29 -11.41 15.89
C THR A 203 5.82 -9.96 15.87
N CYS A 204 4.53 -9.75 15.97
CA CYS A 204 3.97 -8.41 16.07
C CYS A 204 2.70 -8.38 16.93
N VAL A 205 2.40 -7.18 17.44
CA VAL A 205 1.10 -6.83 18.02
C VAL A 205 0.44 -5.83 17.09
N LEU A 206 -0.78 -6.12 16.68
CA LEU A 206 -1.58 -5.29 15.78
C LEU A 206 -2.81 -4.77 16.52
N GLY A 207 -3.11 -3.48 16.37
CA GLY A 207 -4.36 -2.89 16.81
C GLY A 207 -5.52 -3.37 15.94
N LEU A 208 -6.72 -3.36 16.50
CA LEU A 208 -7.95 -3.81 15.87
C LEU A 208 -8.99 -2.69 15.90
N ALA A 209 -9.98 -2.79 15.04
CA ALA A 209 -11.12 -1.90 15.01
C ALA A 209 -12.41 -2.64 15.40
N GLN A 210 -13.40 -1.89 15.88
CA GLN A 210 -14.76 -2.37 16.05
C GLN A 210 -15.33 -2.78 14.69
N LYS A 211 -15.84 -4.02 14.60
CA LYS A 211 -16.42 -4.52 13.35
C LYS A 211 -17.78 -3.87 13.14
N PRO A 212 -18.04 -3.26 11.97
CA PRO A 212 -19.40 -2.86 11.61
C PRO A 212 -20.35 -4.07 11.64
N LYS A 213 -21.60 -3.83 12.03
CA LYS A 213 -22.64 -4.87 12.00
C LYS A 213 -22.95 -5.30 10.55
N ASP A 214 -22.94 -4.32 9.65
CA ASP A 214 -23.24 -4.50 8.24
C ASP A 214 -22.60 -3.37 7.41
N TYR A 215 -22.77 -3.42 6.10
CA TYR A 215 -22.33 -2.40 5.17
C TYR A 215 -23.44 -2.07 4.19
N LEU A 216 -23.63 -0.78 3.89
CA LEU A 216 -24.37 -0.36 2.70
C LEU A 216 -23.38 -0.25 1.56
N ASN A 217 -23.62 -0.98 0.48
CA ASN A 217 -22.77 -1.02 -0.72
C ASN A 217 -23.52 -0.36 -1.87
N LEU A 218 -23.00 0.76 -2.37
CA LEU A 218 -23.60 1.52 -3.46
C LEU A 218 -22.68 1.54 -4.67
N PHE A 219 -23.24 1.35 -5.85
CA PHE A 219 -22.58 1.66 -7.11
C PHE A 219 -23.32 2.78 -7.81
N LEU A 220 -22.63 3.87 -8.09
CA LEU A 220 -23.15 5.05 -8.77
C LEU A 220 -22.66 5.05 -10.22
N CYS A 221 -23.58 5.12 -11.14
CA CYS A 221 -23.30 5.34 -12.55
C CYS A 221 -23.33 6.85 -12.83
N LEU A 222 -22.17 7.44 -13.09
CA LEU A 222 -21.99 8.89 -13.30
C LEU A 222 -21.69 9.18 -14.75
N LYS A 223 -22.09 10.40 -15.21
CA LYS A 223 -21.98 10.79 -16.62
C LYS A 223 -20.55 10.91 -17.14
N ASP A 224 -19.60 11.29 -16.27
CA ASP A 224 -18.22 11.50 -16.64
C ASP A 224 -17.27 11.56 -15.41
N GLU A 225 -15.97 11.61 -15.67
CA GLU A 225 -14.92 11.70 -14.66
C GLU A 225 -14.99 12.98 -13.82
N ASN A 226 -15.43 14.11 -14.40
CA ASN A 226 -15.55 15.36 -13.63
C ASN A 226 -16.59 15.21 -12.54
N GLN A 227 -17.74 14.59 -12.84
CA GLN A 227 -18.76 14.32 -11.81
C GLN A 227 -18.24 13.39 -10.71
N ALA A 228 -17.42 12.40 -11.04
CA ALA A 228 -16.78 11.53 -10.03
C ALA A 228 -15.77 12.30 -9.15
N ILE A 229 -14.97 13.18 -9.74
CA ILE A 229 -14.05 14.06 -9.00
C ILE A 229 -14.79 15.03 -8.10
N ASP A 230 -15.86 15.64 -8.62
CA ASP A 230 -16.69 16.58 -7.86
C ASP A 230 -17.40 15.86 -6.70
N LEU A 231 -17.87 14.61 -6.89
CA LEU A 231 -18.40 13.76 -5.82
C LEU A 231 -17.35 13.50 -4.73
N TYR A 232 -16.13 13.16 -5.13
CA TYR A 232 -15.04 12.98 -4.16
C TYR A 232 -14.80 14.26 -3.36
N GLN A 233 -14.71 15.43 -4.02
CA GLN A 233 -14.47 16.70 -3.34
C GLN A 233 -15.61 17.05 -2.38
N TYR A 234 -16.86 16.81 -2.78
CA TYR A 234 -18.01 17.00 -1.93
C TYR A 234 -17.96 16.11 -0.68
N LEU A 235 -17.71 14.80 -0.84
CA LEU A 235 -17.59 13.88 0.30
C LEU A 235 -16.41 14.23 1.20
N TYR A 236 -15.28 14.64 0.62
CA TYR A 236 -14.11 15.08 1.36
C TYR A 236 -14.41 16.27 2.27
N GLN A 237 -15.14 17.26 1.77
CA GLN A 237 -15.62 18.39 2.58
C GLN A 237 -16.69 17.96 3.59
N TYR A 238 -17.65 17.15 3.18
CA TYR A 238 -18.72 16.64 4.05
C TYR A 238 -18.18 15.90 5.28
N PHE A 239 -17.13 15.14 5.13
CA PHE A 239 -16.47 14.40 6.21
C PHE A 239 -15.35 15.19 6.91
N ASN A 240 -15.26 16.51 6.72
CA ASN A 240 -14.19 17.33 7.27
C ASN A 240 -12.78 16.76 6.98
N HIS A 241 -12.55 16.33 5.76
CA HIS A 241 -11.31 15.75 5.24
C HIS A 241 -10.95 14.34 5.81
N ASP A 242 -11.84 13.73 6.57
CA ASP A 242 -11.65 12.37 7.12
C ASP A 242 -12.42 11.32 6.31
N MET A 243 -11.80 10.85 5.22
CA MET A 243 -12.40 9.84 4.35
C MET A 243 -12.49 8.44 4.98
N SER A 244 -11.89 8.21 6.15
CA SER A 244 -12.01 6.92 6.89
C SER A 244 -13.42 6.64 7.41
N LYS A 245 -14.34 7.60 7.31
CA LYS A 245 -15.79 7.43 7.59
C LYS A 245 -16.49 6.47 6.63
N ILE A 246 -15.88 6.18 5.50
CA ILE A 246 -16.29 5.15 4.55
C ILE A 246 -15.23 4.05 4.46
N SER A 247 -15.64 2.83 4.13
CA SER A 247 -14.73 1.68 4.10
C SER A 247 -14.12 1.45 2.71
N ALA A 248 -14.67 2.06 1.66
CA ALA A 248 -14.08 2.13 0.33
C ALA A 248 -14.75 3.23 -0.48
N LEU A 249 -13.98 3.87 -1.37
CA LEU A 249 -14.47 4.69 -2.47
C LEU A 249 -13.61 4.36 -3.69
N GLU A 250 -14.20 3.56 -4.61
CA GLU A 250 -13.50 3.03 -5.78
C GLU A 250 -14.02 3.65 -7.06
N TYR A 251 -13.13 3.92 -7.99
CA TYR A 251 -13.43 4.53 -9.28
C TYR A 251 -13.22 3.56 -10.43
N PHE A 252 -14.11 3.63 -11.41
CA PHE A 252 -14.10 2.84 -12.65
C PHE A 252 -14.28 3.82 -13.82
N GLY A 253 -13.16 4.29 -14.36
CA GLY A 253 -13.11 5.40 -15.31
C GLY A 253 -12.81 4.99 -16.73
N HIS A 254 -11.89 5.69 -17.37
CA HIS A 254 -11.55 5.54 -18.78
C HIS A 254 -11.28 4.07 -19.17
N ASN A 255 -12.00 3.59 -20.17
CA ASN A 255 -11.97 2.21 -20.68
C ASN A 255 -12.35 1.10 -19.68
N SER A 256 -12.78 1.40 -18.46
CA SER A 256 -13.17 0.34 -17.52
C SER A 256 -14.25 -0.58 -18.12
N GLN A 257 -15.28 -0.02 -18.75
CA GLN A 257 -16.33 -0.79 -19.42
C GLN A 257 -15.83 -1.68 -20.58
N THR A 258 -14.72 -1.30 -21.24
CA THR A 258 -14.12 -2.08 -22.33
C THR A 258 -13.49 -3.38 -21.83
N TYR A 259 -12.98 -3.35 -20.61
CA TYR A 259 -12.28 -4.48 -19.98
C TYR A 259 -13.09 -5.24 -18.94
N MET A 260 -14.31 -4.75 -18.63
CA MET A 260 -15.19 -5.29 -17.62
C MET A 260 -16.12 -6.38 -18.21
N ASP A 261 -16.15 -7.55 -17.61
CA ASP A 261 -17.19 -8.54 -17.87
C ASP A 261 -18.48 -8.11 -17.13
N ASN A 262 -19.66 -8.51 -17.60
CA ASN A 262 -20.96 -8.19 -17.00
C ASN A 262 -21.25 -6.67 -16.81
N LYS A 263 -20.64 -5.81 -17.60
CA LYS A 263 -20.76 -4.34 -17.49
C LYS A 263 -22.18 -3.82 -17.62
N ASP A 264 -23.02 -4.48 -18.43
CA ASP A 264 -24.40 -4.03 -18.71
C ASP A 264 -25.31 -4.05 -17.47
N PHE A 265 -24.88 -4.74 -16.41
CA PHE A 265 -25.53 -4.67 -15.11
C PHE A 265 -25.20 -3.37 -14.36
N LEU A 266 -24.03 -2.78 -14.60
CA LEU A 266 -23.52 -1.62 -13.86
C LEU A 266 -23.69 -0.29 -14.60
N PHE A 267 -23.65 -0.30 -15.94
CA PHE A 267 -23.62 0.93 -16.74
C PHE A 267 -24.79 0.96 -17.75
N LYS A 268 -25.39 2.13 -17.86
CA LYS A 268 -26.48 2.39 -18.85
C LYS A 268 -25.94 2.87 -20.19
N ASN A 269 -24.88 3.72 -20.16
CA ASN A 269 -24.28 4.29 -21.37
C ASN A 269 -22.80 3.96 -21.46
N LYS A 270 -22.27 3.90 -22.68
CA LYS A 270 -20.84 3.58 -22.93
C LYS A 270 -19.86 4.65 -22.41
N THR A 271 -20.33 5.86 -22.19
CA THR A 271 -19.52 6.99 -21.70
C THR A 271 -19.54 7.14 -20.19
N ASP A 272 -20.42 6.42 -19.50
CA ASP A 272 -20.57 6.48 -18.07
C ASP A 272 -19.32 5.98 -17.35
N VAL A 273 -19.05 6.53 -16.18
CA VAL A 273 -18.03 6.08 -15.24
C VAL A 273 -18.70 5.57 -13.96
N GLY A 274 -18.04 4.68 -13.26
CA GLY A 274 -18.57 4.09 -12.04
C GLY A 274 -17.89 4.57 -10.79
N VAL A 275 -18.64 4.74 -9.70
CA VAL A 275 -18.09 4.93 -8.35
C VAL A 275 -18.75 3.93 -7.40
N TYR A 276 -17.94 3.08 -6.78
CA TYR A 276 -18.39 2.18 -5.73
C TYR A 276 -18.08 2.79 -4.35
N ILE A 277 -19.08 2.77 -3.46
CA ILE A 277 -18.97 3.27 -2.09
C ILE A 277 -19.34 2.14 -1.12
N LYS A 278 -18.45 1.84 -0.17
CA LYS A 278 -18.71 0.93 0.94
C LYS A 278 -18.85 1.69 2.24
N ILE A 279 -20.01 1.64 2.84
CA ILE A 279 -20.39 2.47 3.98
C ILE A 279 -20.61 1.58 5.20
N PRO A 280 -19.88 1.77 6.31
CA PRO A 280 -20.04 0.95 7.50
C PRO A 280 -21.32 1.32 8.28
N ILE A 281 -21.99 0.31 8.83
CA ILE A 281 -23.15 0.41 9.71
C ILE A 281 -22.78 -0.12 11.08
N TYR A 282 -22.86 0.70 12.12
CA TYR A 282 -22.50 0.31 13.48
C TYR A 282 -23.74 0.14 14.38
N GLN A 283 -24.48 1.20 14.62
CA GLN A 283 -25.63 1.22 15.55
C GLN A 283 -26.96 1.42 14.84
N GLU A 284 -26.96 2.20 13.75
CA GLU A 284 -28.13 2.50 12.94
C GLU A 284 -28.66 1.29 12.16
N SER A 285 -29.91 1.34 11.73
CA SER A 285 -30.48 0.36 10.80
C SER A 285 -30.02 0.60 9.37
N MET A 286 -30.19 -0.40 8.49
CA MET A 286 -29.95 -0.25 7.06
C MET A 286 -30.80 0.87 6.45
N ASP A 287 -32.10 0.94 6.79
CA ASP A 287 -33.01 1.98 6.25
C ASP A 287 -32.58 3.38 6.64
N GLN A 288 -32.19 3.60 7.91
CA GLN A 288 -31.65 4.89 8.36
C GLN A 288 -30.36 5.26 7.62
N LYS A 289 -29.51 4.27 7.32
CA LYS A 289 -28.28 4.49 6.57
C LYS A 289 -28.57 4.84 5.11
N VAL A 290 -29.53 4.16 4.49
CA VAL A 290 -30.00 4.45 3.11
C VAL A 290 -30.59 5.86 3.03
N GLU A 291 -31.50 6.22 3.94
CA GLU A 291 -32.11 7.56 4.00
C GLU A 291 -31.04 8.66 4.10
N LYS A 292 -30.11 8.50 5.05
CA LYS A 292 -29.02 9.44 5.22
C LYS A 292 -28.15 9.59 3.96
N TRP A 293 -27.83 8.51 3.28
CA TRP A 293 -27.00 8.58 2.07
C TRP A 293 -27.77 9.10 0.86
N ASN A 294 -29.06 8.85 0.79
CA ASN A 294 -29.93 9.47 -0.18
C ASN A 294 -29.91 11.00 -0.03
N ASP A 295 -30.00 11.52 1.20
CA ASP A 295 -29.89 12.95 1.48
C ASP A 295 -28.52 13.52 1.09
N ILE A 296 -27.42 12.80 1.42
CA ILE A 296 -26.07 13.21 1.06
C ILE A 296 -25.92 13.33 -0.47
N LEU A 297 -26.35 12.32 -1.21
CA LEU A 297 -26.23 12.27 -2.66
C LEU A 297 -27.15 13.28 -3.37
N SER A 298 -28.36 13.47 -2.86
CA SER A 298 -29.32 14.48 -3.38
C SER A 298 -28.83 15.90 -3.16
N ASN A 299 -28.12 16.16 -2.05
CA ASN A 299 -27.52 17.47 -1.78
C ASN A 299 -26.24 17.72 -2.59
N PHE A 300 -25.58 16.67 -3.07
CA PHE A 300 -24.41 16.81 -3.93
C PHE A 300 -24.80 17.31 -5.33
N ASP A 301 -25.72 16.64 -6.00
CA ASP A 301 -26.15 16.99 -7.35
C ASP A 301 -27.61 16.53 -7.55
N ASN A 302 -28.53 17.48 -7.71
CA ASN A 302 -29.94 17.19 -8.01
C ASN A 302 -30.14 16.40 -9.33
N ASN A 303 -29.12 16.27 -10.15
CA ASN A 303 -29.13 15.46 -11.38
C ASN A 303 -28.57 14.05 -11.20
N ILE A 304 -28.15 13.65 -10.00
CA ILE A 304 -27.93 12.23 -9.75
C ILE A 304 -29.30 11.57 -9.77
N ASP A 305 -29.56 10.90 -10.89
CA ASP A 305 -30.75 10.06 -11.00
C ASP A 305 -30.64 8.90 -10.00
N VAL A 306 -31.52 8.87 -9.03
CA VAL A 306 -31.59 7.81 -8.01
C VAL A 306 -31.69 6.42 -8.67
N ASP A 307 -32.30 6.34 -9.85
CA ASP A 307 -32.38 5.13 -10.66
C ASP A 307 -31.00 4.68 -11.23
N ASN A 308 -29.97 5.52 -11.13
CA ASN A 308 -28.59 5.19 -11.49
C ASN A 308 -27.75 4.68 -10.30
N ILE A 309 -28.38 4.55 -9.12
CA ILE A 309 -27.74 4.01 -7.93
C ILE A 309 -28.12 2.55 -7.77
N ILE A 310 -27.13 1.66 -7.82
CA ILE A 310 -27.33 0.22 -7.61
C ILE A 310 -26.92 -0.13 -6.20
N VAL A 311 -27.85 -0.71 -5.43
CA VAL A 311 -27.54 -1.28 -4.10
C VAL A 311 -27.01 -2.69 -4.27
N LEU A 312 -25.77 -2.92 -3.85
CA LEU A 312 -25.05 -4.19 -4.03
C LEU A 312 -25.08 -5.07 -2.76
N ASN A 313 -26.18 -5.04 -2.01
CA ASN A 313 -26.27 -5.74 -0.72
C ASN A 313 -26.78 -7.17 -0.81
N ASP A 314 -27.39 -7.56 -1.92
CA ASP A 314 -27.77 -8.96 -2.19
C ASP A 314 -26.66 -9.73 -2.89
N SER A 315 -26.65 -11.05 -2.73
CA SER A 315 -25.61 -11.92 -3.26
C SER A 315 -25.49 -11.89 -4.80
N TYR A 316 -26.60 -11.70 -5.51
CA TYR A 316 -26.59 -11.67 -6.99
C TYR A 316 -25.89 -10.39 -7.48
N SER A 317 -26.33 -9.22 -7.01
CA SER A 317 -25.76 -7.92 -7.39
C SER A 317 -24.28 -7.82 -6.99
N TRP A 318 -23.95 -8.30 -5.78
CA TRP A 318 -22.58 -8.34 -5.32
C TRP A 318 -21.66 -9.19 -6.19
N ASN A 319 -22.08 -10.43 -6.52
CA ASN A 319 -21.27 -11.32 -7.35
C ASN A 319 -21.05 -10.75 -8.76
N LYS A 320 -22.07 -10.15 -9.36
CA LYS A 320 -21.95 -9.48 -10.67
C LYS A 320 -20.95 -8.33 -10.64
N PHE A 321 -21.02 -7.47 -9.62
CA PHE A 321 -20.07 -6.40 -9.41
C PHE A 321 -18.64 -6.93 -9.18
N PHE A 322 -18.51 -7.94 -8.34
CA PHE A 322 -17.22 -8.55 -8.01
C PHE A 322 -16.54 -9.16 -9.25
N GLU A 323 -17.27 -9.91 -10.06
CA GLU A 323 -16.79 -10.45 -11.34
C GLU A 323 -16.35 -9.32 -12.28
N ALA A 324 -17.20 -8.29 -12.46
CA ALA A 324 -16.90 -7.14 -13.30
C ALA A 324 -15.60 -6.42 -12.86
N ARG A 325 -15.46 -6.15 -11.57
CA ARG A 325 -14.28 -5.48 -11.01
C ARG A 325 -13.00 -6.29 -11.22
N HIS A 326 -13.04 -7.61 -10.98
CA HIS A 326 -11.84 -8.46 -11.04
C HIS A 326 -11.43 -8.79 -12.48
N SER A 327 -12.38 -8.83 -13.43
CA SER A 327 -12.08 -9.11 -14.84
C SER A 327 -11.25 -7.99 -15.52
N MET A 328 -11.40 -6.73 -15.09
CA MET A 328 -10.76 -5.60 -15.76
C MET A 328 -9.23 -5.69 -15.87
N PRO A 329 -8.47 -5.79 -14.77
CA PRO A 329 -7.00 -5.83 -14.85
C PRO A 329 -6.53 -7.08 -15.60
N ASP A 330 -7.20 -8.21 -15.45
CA ASP A 330 -6.87 -9.45 -16.13
C ASP A 330 -7.11 -9.36 -17.65
N ASN A 331 -8.23 -8.78 -18.06
CA ASN A 331 -8.54 -8.60 -19.49
C ASN A 331 -7.58 -7.59 -20.14
N ALA A 332 -7.22 -6.50 -19.44
CA ALA A 332 -6.23 -5.55 -19.91
C ALA A 332 -4.85 -6.21 -20.07
N LEU A 333 -4.43 -7.01 -19.09
CA LEU A 333 -3.16 -7.74 -19.14
C LEU A 333 -3.11 -8.75 -20.27
N ARG A 334 -4.20 -9.53 -20.47
CA ARG A 334 -4.33 -10.47 -21.60
C ARG A 334 -4.26 -9.75 -22.94
N LYS A 335 -4.93 -8.59 -23.08
CA LYS A 335 -4.85 -7.79 -24.30
C LYS A 335 -3.44 -7.32 -24.57
N THR A 336 -2.77 -6.71 -23.59
CA THR A 336 -1.38 -6.23 -23.74
C THR A 336 -0.47 -7.35 -24.22
N LYS A 337 -0.57 -8.54 -23.59
CA LYS A 337 0.22 -9.71 -23.99
C LYS A 337 -0.09 -10.16 -25.42
N ARG A 338 -1.37 -10.12 -25.81
CA ARG A 338 -1.80 -10.53 -27.18
C ARG A 338 -1.26 -9.61 -28.28
N ILE A 339 -1.08 -8.33 -27.98
CA ILE A 339 -0.50 -7.34 -28.92
C ILE A 339 1.03 -7.22 -28.81
N GLY A 340 1.70 -8.16 -28.14
CA GLY A 340 3.16 -8.22 -28.00
C GLY A 340 3.75 -7.21 -27.02
N GLY A 341 2.94 -6.45 -26.31
CA GLY A 341 3.37 -5.43 -25.39
C GLY A 341 3.63 -5.90 -23.95
N VAL A 342 4.11 -4.99 -23.12
CA VAL A 342 4.31 -5.20 -21.68
C VAL A 342 3.50 -4.14 -20.92
N SER A 343 2.58 -4.59 -20.08
CA SER A 343 1.76 -3.71 -19.25
C SER A 343 2.60 -2.86 -18.29
N ILE A 344 2.23 -1.58 -18.15
CA ILE A 344 2.79 -0.67 -17.16
C ILE A 344 1.65 -0.24 -16.24
N ILE A 345 1.69 -0.69 -14.98
CA ILE A 345 0.72 -0.34 -13.95
C ILE A 345 1.34 0.73 -13.08
N THR A 346 0.72 1.90 -13.03
CA THR A 346 1.20 3.02 -12.22
C THR A 346 0.69 2.92 -10.78
N ASP A 347 1.37 3.64 -9.89
CA ASP A 347 1.06 3.66 -8.47
C ASP A 347 1.30 5.08 -7.89
N THR A 348 1.30 6.06 -8.79
CA THR A 348 1.50 7.48 -8.46
C THR A 348 0.26 8.05 -7.76
N ILE A 349 0.50 8.96 -6.83
CA ILE A 349 -0.54 9.63 -6.06
C ILE A 349 -0.17 11.10 -5.86
N VAL A 350 -1.17 11.96 -5.78
CA VAL A 350 -1.00 13.39 -5.49
C VAL A 350 -1.97 13.84 -4.38
N PRO A 351 -1.66 14.95 -3.67
CA PRO A 351 -2.59 15.52 -2.72
C PRO A 351 -3.95 15.85 -3.35
N PRO A 352 -5.06 15.76 -2.59
CA PRO A 352 -6.42 15.97 -3.09
C PRO A 352 -6.62 17.26 -3.90
N ASN A 353 -6.01 18.35 -3.47
CA ASN A 353 -6.12 19.65 -4.15
C ASN A 353 -5.51 19.68 -5.55
N ASN A 354 -4.59 18.77 -5.85
CA ASN A 354 -3.88 18.68 -7.12
C ASN A 354 -4.38 17.51 -7.99
N TYR A 355 -5.34 16.75 -7.49
CA TYR A 355 -5.81 15.52 -8.14
C TYR A 355 -6.40 15.75 -9.52
N LYS A 356 -7.31 16.71 -9.66
CA LYS A 356 -7.96 17.06 -10.96
C LYS A 356 -6.92 17.49 -12.00
N GLU A 357 -5.96 18.32 -11.58
CA GLU A 357 -4.87 18.76 -12.46
C GLU A 357 -4.02 17.59 -12.93
N TYR A 358 -3.63 16.71 -11.99
CA TYR A 358 -2.82 15.53 -12.29
C TYR A 358 -3.50 14.64 -13.32
N VAL A 359 -4.72 14.19 -13.05
CA VAL A 359 -5.47 13.28 -13.93
C VAL A 359 -5.66 13.89 -15.33
N THR A 360 -6.08 15.16 -15.41
CA THR A 360 -6.27 15.87 -16.69
C THR A 360 -4.98 15.90 -17.53
N LYS A 361 -3.84 16.20 -16.90
CA LYS A 361 -2.54 16.26 -17.62
C LYS A 361 -2.07 14.89 -18.07
N VAL A 362 -2.30 13.85 -17.26
CA VAL A 362 -1.95 12.48 -17.62
C VAL A 362 -2.80 11.98 -18.79
N HIS A 363 -4.10 12.18 -18.77
CA HIS A 363 -4.98 11.85 -19.90
C HIS A 363 -4.49 12.51 -21.20
N LYS A 364 -4.23 13.81 -21.16
CA LYS A 364 -3.73 14.55 -22.32
C LYS A 364 -2.40 13.95 -22.84
N LYS A 365 -1.49 13.57 -21.93
CA LYS A 365 -0.21 12.99 -22.30
C LYS A 365 -0.34 11.62 -22.95
N LEU A 366 -1.20 10.76 -22.43
CA LEU A 366 -1.49 9.43 -22.98
C LEU A 366 -2.14 9.53 -24.36
N GLN A 367 -3.12 10.45 -24.52
CA GLN A 367 -3.81 10.70 -25.78
C GLN A 367 -2.88 11.24 -26.87
N MET A 368 -1.95 12.15 -26.54
CA MET A 368 -0.95 12.67 -27.48
C MET A 368 -0.08 11.58 -28.11
N HIS A 369 0.13 10.47 -27.43
CA HIS A 369 0.92 9.34 -27.90
C HIS A 369 0.07 8.15 -28.35
N ASN A 370 -1.26 8.29 -28.39
CA ASN A 370 -2.20 7.22 -28.73
C ASN A 370 -1.97 5.93 -27.92
N ILE A 371 -1.54 6.07 -26.65
CA ILE A 371 -1.35 4.93 -25.75
C ILE A 371 -2.71 4.54 -25.19
N GLU A 372 -3.10 3.30 -25.41
CA GLU A 372 -4.30 2.75 -24.77
C GLU A 372 -4.05 2.50 -23.28
N TYR A 373 -5.04 2.77 -22.44
CA TYR A 373 -4.95 2.57 -21.00
C TYR A 373 -6.33 2.34 -20.38
N LEU A 374 -6.33 1.71 -19.21
CA LEU A 374 -7.46 1.52 -18.32
C LEU A 374 -7.22 2.38 -17.07
N LEU A 375 -8.26 3.08 -16.59
CA LEU A 375 -8.17 3.88 -15.36
C LEU A 375 -9.17 3.40 -14.32
N PHE A 376 -8.68 2.99 -13.15
CA PHE A 376 -9.48 2.58 -11.98
C PHE A 376 -8.68 2.74 -10.70
N GLY A 377 -9.32 2.64 -9.54
CA GLY A 377 -8.59 2.58 -8.27
C GLY A 377 -9.28 3.30 -7.11
N HIS A 378 -8.48 3.66 -6.12
CA HIS A 378 -8.90 4.15 -4.81
C HIS A 378 -9.17 5.67 -4.84
N LEU A 379 -10.35 6.06 -5.31
CA LEU A 379 -10.75 7.48 -5.38
C LEU A 379 -10.71 8.15 -4.01
N GLY A 380 -11.01 7.39 -2.94
CA GLY A 380 -11.00 7.90 -1.57
C GLY A 380 -9.66 8.46 -1.09
N ASP A 381 -8.56 8.02 -1.73
CA ASP A 381 -7.19 8.50 -1.48
C ASP A 381 -6.66 9.40 -2.62
N CYS A 382 -7.43 9.69 -3.66
CA CYS A 382 -6.93 10.26 -4.91
C CYS A 382 -5.83 9.40 -5.56
N HIS A 383 -5.89 8.08 -5.37
CA HIS A 383 -4.93 7.10 -5.85
C HIS A 383 -5.57 6.23 -6.93
N LEU A 384 -5.27 6.52 -8.18
CA LEU A 384 -5.76 5.77 -9.33
C LEU A 384 -4.62 5.06 -10.06
N HIS A 385 -4.93 3.86 -10.52
CA HIS A 385 -4.04 3.06 -11.35
C HIS A 385 -4.32 3.35 -12.83
N PHE A 386 -3.39 4.02 -13.48
CA PHE A 386 -3.32 4.03 -14.94
C PHE A 386 -2.64 2.72 -15.38
N HIS A 387 -3.42 1.81 -15.91
CA HIS A 387 -2.90 0.57 -16.47
C HIS A 387 -2.69 0.78 -17.98
N LEU A 388 -1.45 1.08 -18.39
CA LEU A 388 -1.08 1.31 -19.78
C LEU A 388 -1.01 -0.02 -20.53
N ILE A 389 -1.54 -0.02 -21.75
CA ILE A 389 -1.71 -1.20 -22.62
C ILE A 389 -0.97 -0.92 -23.94
N PRO A 390 0.36 -0.75 -23.91
CA PRO A 390 1.10 -0.47 -25.12
C PRO A 390 1.24 -1.68 -26.02
N SER A 391 1.32 -1.45 -27.34
CA SER A 391 1.88 -2.42 -28.28
C SER A 391 3.41 -2.49 -28.12
N GLU A 392 4.05 -3.46 -28.78
CA GLU A 392 5.50 -3.64 -28.68
C GLU A 392 6.27 -2.39 -29.10
N ASP A 393 5.88 -1.74 -30.21
CA ASP A 393 6.47 -0.51 -30.73
C ASP A 393 6.20 0.72 -29.87
N GLN A 394 5.19 0.69 -28.99
CA GLN A 394 4.86 1.77 -28.05
C GLN A 394 5.56 1.64 -26.68
N HIS A 395 6.32 0.58 -26.44
CA HIS A 395 6.90 0.32 -25.11
C HIS A 395 7.77 1.48 -24.61
N ASP A 396 8.72 1.93 -25.40
CA ASP A 396 9.66 3.00 -25.01
C ASP A 396 8.96 4.34 -24.75
N ILE A 397 7.97 4.69 -25.60
CA ILE A 397 7.21 5.92 -25.39
C ILE A 397 6.32 5.82 -24.14
N SER A 398 5.80 4.64 -23.84
CA SER A 398 4.99 4.40 -22.64
C SER A 398 5.82 4.50 -21.37
N LEU A 399 7.08 4.05 -21.38
CA LEU A 399 8.02 4.28 -20.28
C LEU A 399 8.31 5.77 -20.07
N LYS A 400 8.49 6.55 -21.15
CA LYS A 400 8.66 8.01 -21.06
C LYS A 400 7.41 8.71 -20.52
N VAL A 401 6.22 8.22 -20.85
CA VAL A 401 4.96 8.73 -20.25
C VAL A 401 4.86 8.37 -18.78
N TYR A 402 5.24 7.16 -18.39
CA TYR A 402 5.33 6.77 -16.98
C TYR A 402 6.31 7.66 -16.21
N ASP A 403 7.50 7.92 -16.77
CA ASP A 403 8.46 8.86 -16.20
C ASP A 403 7.89 10.27 -16.03
N TYR A 404 7.15 10.76 -17.03
CA TYR A 404 6.45 12.05 -16.94
C TYR A 404 5.41 12.05 -15.81
N MET A 405 4.69 10.95 -15.59
CA MET A 405 3.70 10.83 -14.51
C MET A 405 4.35 10.93 -13.13
N ILE A 406 5.55 10.34 -12.96
CA ILE A 406 6.33 10.44 -11.73
C ILE A 406 6.78 11.88 -11.49
N ASP A 407 7.39 12.51 -12.50
CA ASP A 407 7.86 13.91 -12.41
C ASP A 407 6.71 14.88 -12.12
N LEU A 408 5.54 14.66 -12.76
CA LEU A 408 4.34 15.45 -12.52
C LEU A 408 3.79 15.24 -11.10
N SER A 409 3.76 13.99 -10.63
CA SER A 409 3.34 13.66 -9.26
C SER A 409 4.23 14.37 -8.24
N ALA A 410 5.55 14.25 -8.37
CA ALA A 410 6.51 14.92 -7.50
C ALA A 410 6.33 16.45 -7.51
N LYS A 411 6.18 17.05 -8.71
CA LYS A 411 5.94 18.49 -8.87
C LYS A 411 4.66 18.97 -8.19
N LEU A 412 3.63 18.14 -8.17
CA LEU A 412 2.35 18.42 -7.53
C LEU A 412 2.31 18.04 -6.04
N GLY A 413 3.46 17.72 -5.44
CA GLY A 413 3.59 17.37 -4.03
C GLY A 413 3.15 15.95 -3.70
N GLY A 414 3.08 15.09 -4.70
CA GLY A 414 2.77 13.68 -4.58
C GLY A 414 3.98 12.77 -4.55
N VAL A 415 3.77 11.46 -4.77
CA VAL A 415 4.81 10.44 -4.79
C VAL A 415 4.57 9.39 -5.88
N TYR A 416 5.64 8.64 -6.20
CA TYR A 416 5.63 7.58 -7.21
C TYR A 416 4.97 6.28 -6.76
N SER A 417 4.77 6.09 -5.45
CA SER A 417 4.23 4.84 -4.93
C SER A 417 3.35 5.06 -3.70
N ALA A 418 2.05 4.87 -3.88
CA ALA A 418 1.07 4.91 -2.81
C ALA A 418 1.05 3.60 -1.99
N GLU A 419 1.18 2.44 -2.66
CA GLU A 419 0.98 1.12 -2.07
C GLU A 419 2.12 0.12 -2.36
N HIS A 420 2.66 0.11 -3.60
CA HIS A 420 3.51 -0.98 -4.07
C HIS A 420 4.92 -0.99 -3.47
N GLY A 421 5.36 0.13 -2.88
CA GLY A 421 6.72 0.30 -2.36
C GLY A 421 7.73 0.67 -3.45
N THR A 422 9.01 0.58 -3.12
CA THR A 422 10.14 0.94 -3.98
C THR A 422 10.81 -0.29 -4.59
N GLY A 423 11.14 -1.26 -3.75
CA GLY A 423 11.86 -2.46 -4.14
C GLY A 423 13.15 -2.17 -4.89
N LYS A 424 13.42 -3.05 -5.87
CA LYS A 424 14.56 -2.89 -6.78
C LYS A 424 14.19 -2.13 -8.06
N ARG A 425 12.90 -2.08 -8.40
CA ARG A 425 12.42 -1.55 -9.68
C ARG A 425 12.23 -0.04 -9.69
N LYS A 426 11.80 0.56 -8.55
CA LYS A 426 11.43 1.98 -8.46
C LYS A 426 12.47 2.86 -7.74
N ARG A 427 13.76 2.44 -7.69
CA ARG A 427 14.81 3.26 -7.06
C ARG A 427 15.02 4.61 -7.75
N ASN A 428 14.99 4.63 -9.08
CA ASN A 428 15.09 5.87 -9.84
C ASN A 428 13.89 6.79 -9.57
N ASP A 429 12.72 6.21 -9.35
CA ASP A 429 11.51 6.94 -9.01
C ASP A 429 11.62 7.57 -7.62
N PHE A 430 12.24 6.86 -6.67
CA PHE A 430 12.57 7.39 -5.34
C PHE A 430 13.49 8.61 -5.45
N GLN A 431 14.58 8.50 -6.23
CA GLN A 431 15.51 9.60 -6.49
C GLN A 431 14.82 10.79 -7.17
N LYS A 432 13.97 10.55 -8.19
CA LYS A 432 13.20 11.60 -8.87
C LYS A 432 12.25 12.36 -7.93
N CYS A 433 11.57 11.66 -7.02
CA CYS A 433 10.61 12.30 -6.12
C CYS A 433 11.25 12.99 -4.92
N TYR A 434 12.35 12.45 -4.38
CA TYR A 434 12.93 12.92 -3.12
C TYR A 434 14.34 13.50 -3.26
N GLY A 435 14.98 13.35 -4.42
CA GLY A 435 16.31 13.88 -4.72
C GLY A 435 17.47 13.02 -4.20
N ASP A 436 18.68 13.40 -4.61
CA ASP A 436 19.93 12.67 -4.30
C ASP A 436 20.23 12.66 -2.79
N GLU A 437 19.91 13.75 -2.10
CA GLU A 437 20.14 13.85 -0.65
C GLU A 437 19.32 12.81 0.13
N ALA A 438 18.07 12.53 -0.26
CA ALA A 438 17.26 11.49 0.33
C ALA A 438 17.87 10.11 0.11
N VAL A 439 18.37 9.84 -1.10
CA VAL A 439 19.09 8.60 -1.42
C VAL A 439 20.31 8.43 -0.52
N LYS A 440 21.15 9.47 -0.39
CA LYS A 440 22.33 9.47 0.50
C LYS A 440 21.97 9.22 1.96
N MET A 441 20.91 9.87 2.48
CA MET A 441 20.45 9.66 3.85
C MET A 441 20.09 8.21 4.12
N VAL A 442 19.33 7.58 3.18
CA VAL A 442 18.96 6.15 3.30
C VAL A 442 20.18 5.24 3.17
N GLN A 443 21.11 5.55 2.26
CA GLN A 443 22.37 4.81 2.12
C GLN A 443 23.22 4.87 3.39
N LEU A 444 23.40 6.05 4.00
CA LEU A 444 24.16 6.24 5.24
C LEU A 444 23.51 5.48 6.40
N LEU A 445 22.19 5.56 6.53
CA LEU A 445 21.46 4.81 7.54
C LEU A 445 21.67 3.30 7.34
N LYS A 446 21.49 2.80 6.11
CA LYS A 446 21.70 1.40 5.77
C LYS A 446 23.13 0.95 6.05
N GLN A 447 24.13 1.75 5.66
CA GLN A 447 25.55 1.45 5.90
C GLN A 447 25.88 1.39 7.40
N LYS A 448 25.23 2.23 8.25
CA LYS A 448 25.42 2.20 9.70
C LYS A 448 24.94 0.89 10.33
N ILE A 449 23.79 0.37 9.90
CA ILE A 449 23.17 -0.83 10.48
C ILE A 449 23.62 -2.12 9.78
N ASP A 450 24.00 -2.03 8.51
CA ASP A 450 24.44 -3.15 7.67
C ASP A 450 25.58 -2.71 6.74
N PRO A 451 26.81 -2.58 7.25
CA PRO A 451 27.95 -1.97 6.54
C PRO A 451 28.26 -2.61 5.18
N ASN A 452 27.97 -3.89 5.02
CA ASN A 452 28.23 -4.64 3.80
C ASN A 452 26.99 -4.78 2.89
N PHE A 453 25.87 -4.10 3.23
CA PHE A 453 24.62 -4.16 2.48
C PHE A 453 24.16 -5.60 2.20
N LEU A 454 24.18 -6.46 3.22
CA LEU A 454 23.88 -7.89 3.07
C LEU A 454 22.37 -8.15 2.98
N LEU A 455 21.54 -7.46 3.78
CA LEU A 455 20.09 -7.70 3.80
C LEU A 455 19.38 -7.01 2.65
N ASN A 456 18.53 -7.76 1.96
CA ASN A 456 17.65 -7.32 0.87
C ASN A 456 18.34 -6.33 -0.09
N ARG A 457 19.56 -6.68 -0.50
CA ARG A 457 20.48 -5.85 -1.27
C ARG A 457 19.82 -5.25 -2.51
N GLY A 458 19.90 -3.95 -2.62
CA GLY A 458 19.36 -3.17 -3.73
C GLY A 458 17.88 -2.82 -3.62
N ASN A 459 17.20 -3.14 -2.51
CA ASN A 459 15.90 -2.53 -2.22
C ASN A 459 16.11 -1.09 -1.77
N ILE A 460 15.24 -0.21 -2.23
CA ILE A 460 15.17 1.23 -1.95
C ILE A 460 16.41 1.99 -2.45
N VAL A 461 17.63 1.56 -2.09
CA VAL A 461 18.89 2.17 -2.49
C VAL A 461 19.92 1.12 -2.91
N GLN A 462 20.91 1.53 -3.72
CA GLN A 462 22.10 0.73 -4.01
C GLN A 462 23.16 0.93 -2.93
N PRO A 463 24.13 0.00 -2.77
CA PRO A 463 25.35 0.28 -2.03
C PRO A 463 26.04 1.54 -2.54
N ILE A 464 26.75 2.23 -1.66
CA ILE A 464 27.59 3.38 -2.04
C ILE A 464 28.75 2.83 -2.89
N ASP A 465 28.87 3.28 -4.13
CA ASP A 465 30.04 2.97 -4.95
C ASP A 465 31.23 3.76 -4.43
N HIS A 466 32.23 3.06 -3.90
CA HIS A 466 33.45 3.69 -3.38
C HIS A 466 34.30 4.39 -4.47
N ASN A 467 33.90 4.28 -5.75
CA ASN A 467 34.63 4.92 -6.87
C ASN A 467 34.16 6.36 -7.14
N GLU A 468 33.10 6.86 -6.49
CA GLU A 468 32.64 8.25 -6.65
C GLU A 468 33.09 9.18 -5.49
N ALA A 469 33.91 8.69 -4.56
CA ALA A 469 34.37 9.42 -3.36
C ALA A 469 35.80 9.95 -3.51
N ASN A 470 36.31 10.17 -4.76
CA ASN A 470 37.59 10.84 -5.03
C ASN A 470 37.40 12.07 -5.89
#